data_e45c36871c7843ae026fe7c2150342ab
#
_entry.id   e45c36871c7843ae026fe7c2150342ab
#
_cell.length_a   1.000
_cell.length_b   1.000
_cell.length_c   1.000
_cell.angle_alpha   90.00
_cell.angle_beta   90.00
_cell.angle_gamma   90.00
#
_symmetry.space_group_name_H-M   'P 1'
#
loop_
_entity.id
_entity.type
_entity.pdbx_description
1 polymer ?
#
loop_
_entity_poly.entity_id
_entity_poly.type
_entity_poly.pdbx_seq_one_letter_code
_entity_poly.pdbx_strand_id
1 'polypeptide(L)'
;MTTPQISVQLYSVYGPSEADLDGTLGKLASIGFKNVEAFDFVRRVDALKASFDAYGLSSPTAHAILIEAGTATPDGLLDTPPADEVFAAAKALGVGTVIDPYVPPARWGDLASVEHSAKVLNEAAAKAAEYGLRVGYHNHDHEFTSTINGTTAYEVFAGLLDPSVVLELDLYWATAGGQDAPALLRRLGDRVVAVHVKDGPMRPGITAAHLPDDQVPAGRGDVPLVESIKAGSNISYAVVEFDKYAGDIFEGIADSYTFLADTLKG
;
A
#
# COMPACT_ATOMS: atom_id res chain seq x y z
N MET A 1 7.71 -7.29 20.01
CA MET A 1 7.18 -6.94 18.68
C MET A 1 6.64 -8.20 18.04
N THR A 2 5.48 -8.16 17.43
CA THR A 2 4.96 -9.28 16.64
C THR A 2 5.67 -9.30 15.29
N THR A 3 6.02 -10.48 14.77
CA THR A 3 6.58 -10.61 13.43
C THR A 3 5.52 -10.21 12.40
N PRO A 4 5.81 -9.32 11.46
CA PRO A 4 4.88 -8.96 10.39
C PRO A 4 4.44 -10.18 9.58
N GLN A 5 3.18 -10.20 9.16
CA GLN A 5 2.69 -11.19 8.21
C GLN A 5 3.02 -10.74 6.78
N ILE A 6 3.39 -11.69 5.93
CA ILE A 6 3.68 -11.40 4.52
C ILE A 6 2.37 -11.31 3.75
N SER A 7 2.21 -10.25 2.97
CA SER A 7 1.10 -10.00 2.07
C SER A 7 1.62 -9.64 0.68
N VAL A 8 0.72 -9.57 -0.32
CA VAL A 8 1.04 -9.09 -1.67
C VAL A 8 -0.09 -8.19 -2.17
N GLN A 9 0.30 -7.03 -2.73
CA GLN A 9 -0.63 -6.08 -3.32
C GLN A 9 -1.11 -6.61 -4.70
N LEU A 10 -2.43 -6.73 -4.87
CA LEU A 10 -3.04 -7.25 -6.10
C LEU A 10 -2.89 -6.33 -7.31
N TYR A 11 -2.54 -5.05 -7.12
CA TYR A 11 -2.15 -4.16 -8.22
C TYR A 11 -0.98 -4.74 -9.03
N SER A 12 0.01 -5.36 -8.36
CA SER A 12 1.16 -5.99 -9.02
C SER A 12 0.79 -7.05 -10.05
N VAL A 13 -0.35 -7.69 -9.85
CA VAL A 13 -0.90 -8.74 -10.72
C VAL A 13 -2.22 -8.32 -11.38
N TYR A 14 -2.43 -7.01 -11.57
CA TYR A 14 -3.68 -6.48 -12.12
C TYR A 14 -4.00 -7.11 -13.48
N GLY A 15 -3.07 -7.06 -14.44
CA GLY A 15 -3.27 -7.66 -15.77
C GLY A 15 -3.61 -9.16 -15.73
N PRO A 16 -2.81 -10.01 -15.07
CA PRO A 16 -3.16 -11.40 -14.84
C PRO A 16 -4.53 -11.60 -14.16
N SER A 17 -4.87 -10.76 -13.17
CA SER A 17 -6.16 -10.84 -12.45
C SER A 17 -7.36 -10.46 -13.31
N GLU A 18 -7.20 -9.54 -14.27
CA GLU A 18 -8.25 -9.24 -15.25
C GLU A 18 -8.49 -10.41 -16.22
N ALA A 19 -7.42 -11.11 -16.58
CA ALA A 19 -7.52 -12.25 -17.49
C ALA A 19 -8.07 -13.51 -16.79
N ASP A 20 -7.61 -13.79 -15.57
CA ASP A 20 -7.97 -14.97 -14.77
C ASP A 20 -7.73 -14.71 -13.29
N LEU A 21 -8.75 -14.16 -12.60
CA LEU A 21 -8.66 -13.84 -11.18
C LEU A 21 -8.39 -15.07 -10.32
N ASP A 22 -9.16 -16.15 -10.54
CA ASP A 22 -9.05 -17.37 -9.73
C ASP A 22 -7.67 -18.04 -9.90
N GLY A 23 -7.23 -18.24 -11.13
CA GLY A 23 -5.89 -18.79 -11.40
C GLY A 23 -4.76 -17.91 -10.86
N THR A 24 -4.92 -16.57 -10.89
CA THR A 24 -3.94 -15.63 -10.32
C THR A 24 -3.84 -15.81 -8.80
N LEU A 25 -4.97 -15.83 -8.10
CA LEU A 25 -5.00 -16.01 -6.65
C LEU A 25 -4.50 -17.41 -6.24
N GLY A 26 -4.83 -18.45 -7.02
CA GLY A 26 -4.28 -19.79 -6.84
C GLY A 26 -2.75 -19.82 -6.95
N LYS A 27 -2.15 -19.08 -7.90
CA LYS A 27 -0.70 -18.95 -8.02
C LYS A 27 -0.09 -18.26 -6.80
N LEU A 28 -0.65 -17.14 -6.34
CA LEU A 28 -0.17 -16.45 -5.14
C LEU A 28 -0.23 -17.37 -3.91
N ALA A 29 -1.30 -18.11 -3.72
CA ALA A 29 -1.42 -19.09 -2.64
C ALA A 29 -0.36 -20.20 -2.76
N SER A 30 -0.05 -20.67 -3.99
CA SER A 30 0.97 -21.70 -4.24
C SER A 30 2.39 -21.22 -3.96
N ILE A 31 2.69 -19.92 -4.10
CA ILE A 31 3.96 -19.31 -3.68
C ILE A 31 4.10 -19.35 -2.14
N GLY A 32 3.00 -19.31 -1.41
CA GLY A 32 2.99 -19.40 0.05
C GLY A 32 2.23 -18.27 0.75
N PHE A 33 1.71 -17.30 0.00
CA PHE A 33 0.93 -16.20 0.59
C PHE A 33 -0.31 -16.72 1.31
N LYS A 34 -0.61 -16.11 2.44
CA LYS A 34 -1.86 -16.28 3.19
C LYS A 34 -2.67 -15.00 3.20
N ASN A 35 -2.00 -13.88 2.94
CA ASN A 35 -2.62 -12.57 2.89
C ASN A 35 -2.35 -11.93 1.52
N VAL A 36 -3.35 -11.24 1.03
CA VAL A 36 -3.24 -10.32 -0.11
C VAL A 36 -3.73 -8.95 0.33
N GLU A 37 -3.34 -7.91 -0.38
CA GLU A 37 -3.95 -6.61 -0.26
C GLU A 37 -4.83 -6.38 -1.47
N ALA A 38 -6.14 -6.31 -1.25
CA ALA A 38 -7.10 -6.24 -2.35
C ALA A 38 -7.05 -4.88 -3.06
N PHE A 39 -7.07 -4.93 -4.38
CA PHE A 39 -7.15 -3.78 -5.27
C PHE A 39 -8.36 -3.92 -6.20
N ASP A 40 -9.03 -2.80 -6.52
CA ASP A 40 -10.20 -2.77 -7.38
C ASP A 40 -11.27 -3.81 -6.97
N PHE A 41 -11.47 -3.93 -5.67
CA PHE A 41 -12.24 -5.03 -5.08
C PHE A 41 -13.75 -4.81 -5.09
N VAL A 42 -14.23 -3.56 -5.14
CA VAL A 42 -15.66 -3.24 -5.01
C VAL A 42 -16.50 -3.93 -6.10
N ARG A 43 -16.02 -3.91 -7.35
CA ARG A 43 -16.72 -4.56 -8.47
C ARG A 43 -16.58 -6.09 -8.50
N ARG A 44 -15.71 -6.67 -7.64
CA ARG A 44 -15.29 -8.09 -7.69
C ARG A 44 -15.48 -8.84 -6.37
N VAL A 45 -16.28 -8.30 -5.44
CA VAL A 45 -16.43 -8.86 -4.08
C VAL A 45 -16.70 -10.36 -4.09
N ASP A 46 -17.72 -10.81 -4.84
CA ASP A 46 -18.11 -12.22 -4.83
C ASP A 46 -17.03 -13.14 -5.41
N ALA A 47 -16.38 -12.71 -6.49
CA ALA A 47 -15.31 -13.48 -7.13
C ALA A 47 -14.07 -13.55 -6.22
N LEU A 48 -13.64 -12.43 -5.62
CA LEU A 48 -12.54 -12.39 -4.67
C LEU A 48 -12.83 -13.27 -3.46
N LYS A 49 -14.04 -13.17 -2.89
CA LYS A 49 -14.43 -13.97 -1.74
C LYS A 49 -14.39 -15.47 -2.06
N ALA A 50 -14.92 -15.88 -3.21
CA ALA A 50 -14.91 -17.28 -3.63
C ALA A 50 -13.47 -17.82 -3.74
N SER A 51 -12.57 -17.08 -4.37
CA SER A 51 -11.16 -17.49 -4.49
C SER A 51 -10.42 -17.44 -3.15
N PHE A 52 -10.70 -16.46 -2.28
CA PHE A 52 -10.11 -16.43 -0.93
C PHE A 52 -10.52 -17.67 -0.12
N ASP A 53 -11.80 -18.03 -0.16
CA ASP A 53 -12.31 -19.22 0.52
C ASP A 53 -11.67 -20.50 -0.07
N ALA A 54 -11.52 -20.60 -1.41
CA ALA A 54 -10.96 -21.76 -2.09
C ALA A 54 -9.46 -21.98 -1.80
N TYR A 55 -8.68 -20.90 -1.71
CA TYR A 55 -7.23 -20.98 -1.56
C TYR A 55 -6.73 -20.69 -0.14
N GLY A 56 -7.62 -20.40 0.80
CA GLY A 56 -7.27 -20.06 2.18
C GLY A 56 -6.50 -18.73 2.26
N LEU A 57 -6.88 -17.76 1.44
CA LEU A 57 -6.37 -16.40 1.45
C LEU A 57 -7.25 -15.50 2.30
N SER A 58 -6.68 -14.39 2.80
CA SER A 58 -7.41 -13.31 3.44
C SER A 58 -6.88 -11.95 2.95
N SER A 59 -7.68 -10.91 3.10
CA SER A 59 -7.30 -9.55 2.74
C SER A 59 -7.43 -8.64 3.97
N PRO A 60 -6.41 -8.56 4.82
CA PRO A 60 -6.47 -7.73 6.02
C PRO A 60 -6.46 -6.23 5.71
N THR A 61 -5.84 -5.84 4.60
CA THR A 61 -5.79 -4.51 4.05
C THR A 61 -6.30 -4.49 2.61
N ALA A 62 -6.79 -3.35 2.15
CA ALA A 62 -7.25 -3.16 0.77
C ALA A 62 -7.09 -1.70 0.35
N HIS A 63 -6.72 -1.47 -0.91
CA HIS A 63 -6.60 -0.12 -1.47
C HIS A 63 -7.91 0.34 -2.11
N ALA A 64 -8.36 1.52 -1.71
CA ALA A 64 -9.45 2.24 -2.37
C ALA A 64 -9.25 3.74 -2.22
N ILE A 65 -9.55 4.50 -3.27
CA ILE A 65 -9.53 5.95 -3.23
C ILE A 65 -10.68 6.47 -2.35
N LEU A 66 -10.35 7.33 -1.40
CA LEU A 66 -11.30 7.94 -0.46
C LEU A 66 -11.26 9.47 -0.53
N ILE A 67 -10.14 10.05 -0.94
CA ILE A 67 -9.89 11.50 -0.94
C ILE A 67 -10.21 12.13 -2.30
N GLU A 68 -9.77 11.51 -3.38
CA GLU A 68 -9.89 12.06 -4.74
C GLU A 68 -10.88 11.24 -5.58
N ALA A 69 -11.24 11.75 -6.76
CA ALA A 69 -12.09 11.03 -7.69
C ALA A 69 -11.25 10.21 -8.67
N GLY A 70 -11.40 8.89 -8.63
CA GLY A 70 -10.81 7.95 -9.57
C GLY A 70 -9.40 7.46 -9.22
N THR A 71 -9.11 6.24 -9.63
CA THR A 71 -7.81 5.56 -9.48
C THR A 71 -7.23 5.30 -10.87
N ALA A 72 -5.95 5.66 -11.08
CA ALA A 72 -5.25 5.31 -12.31
C ALA A 72 -4.93 3.82 -12.34
N THR A 73 -5.27 3.17 -13.45
CA THR A 73 -4.90 1.79 -13.75
C THR A 73 -4.22 1.72 -15.11
N PRO A 74 -3.56 0.59 -15.46
CA PRO A 74 -3.02 0.41 -16.81
C PRO A 74 -4.05 0.59 -17.94
N ASP A 75 -5.33 0.33 -17.65
CA ASP A 75 -6.42 0.40 -18.62
C ASP A 75 -7.18 1.76 -18.62
N GLY A 76 -6.77 2.69 -17.76
CA GLY A 76 -7.36 4.03 -17.67
C GLY A 76 -7.74 4.42 -16.24
N LEU A 77 -8.65 5.40 -16.13
CA LEU A 77 -9.15 5.88 -14.84
C LEU A 77 -10.36 5.05 -14.42
N LEU A 78 -10.29 4.43 -13.24
CA LEU A 78 -11.42 3.82 -12.58
C LEU A 78 -12.20 4.88 -11.80
N ASP A 79 -13.52 4.90 -11.96
CA ASP A 79 -14.39 5.75 -11.15
C ASP A 79 -14.28 5.36 -9.67
N THR A 80 -14.30 6.35 -8.80
CA THR A 80 -14.31 6.13 -7.34
C THR A 80 -15.72 5.76 -6.89
N PRO A 81 -15.93 4.55 -6.38
CA PRO A 81 -17.20 4.19 -5.77
C PRO A 81 -17.48 5.06 -4.55
N PRO A 82 -18.75 5.30 -4.20
CA PRO A 82 -19.11 5.96 -2.94
C PRO A 82 -18.49 5.22 -1.74
N ALA A 83 -18.05 5.97 -0.73
CA ALA A 83 -17.39 5.40 0.46
C ALA A 83 -18.22 4.30 1.15
N ASP A 84 -19.56 4.42 1.16
CA ASP A 84 -20.45 3.38 1.71
C ASP A 84 -20.33 2.05 0.95
N GLU A 85 -20.20 2.10 -0.37
CA GLU A 85 -20.04 0.90 -1.20
C GLU A 85 -18.65 0.28 -0.96
N VAL A 86 -17.61 1.12 -0.86
CA VAL A 86 -16.25 0.67 -0.53
C VAL A 86 -16.23 -0.04 0.83
N PHE A 87 -16.81 0.57 1.87
CA PHE A 87 -16.79 -0.02 3.21
C PHE A 87 -17.69 -1.26 3.33
N ALA A 88 -18.83 -1.29 2.65
CA ALA A 88 -19.67 -2.49 2.59
C ALA A 88 -18.94 -3.66 1.90
N ALA A 89 -18.27 -3.40 0.76
CA ALA A 89 -17.47 -4.37 0.04
C ALA A 89 -16.26 -4.87 0.87
N ALA A 90 -15.54 -3.97 1.51
CA ALA A 90 -14.42 -4.29 2.40
C ALA A 90 -14.87 -5.21 3.55
N LYS A 91 -15.98 -4.87 4.21
CA LYS A 91 -16.57 -5.69 5.27
C LYS A 91 -16.96 -7.08 4.77
N ALA A 92 -17.55 -7.18 3.58
CA ALA A 92 -17.96 -8.46 2.99
C ALA A 92 -16.77 -9.39 2.68
N LEU A 93 -15.60 -8.80 2.35
CA LEU A 93 -14.34 -9.51 2.14
C LEU A 93 -13.57 -9.82 3.43
N GLY A 94 -14.01 -9.30 4.59
CA GLY A 94 -13.29 -9.44 5.85
C GLY A 94 -12.06 -8.54 5.97
N VAL A 95 -11.98 -7.47 5.17
CA VAL A 95 -10.95 -6.45 5.27
C VAL A 95 -11.06 -5.71 6.60
N GLY A 96 -9.94 -5.47 7.26
CA GLY A 96 -9.89 -4.73 8.52
C GLY A 96 -9.52 -3.25 8.35
N THR A 97 -8.77 -2.93 7.29
CA THR A 97 -8.29 -1.56 7.03
C THR A 97 -8.39 -1.24 5.54
N VAL A 98 -9.08 -0.16 5.21
CA VAL A 98 -9.11 0.40 3.85
C VAL A 98 -8.09 1.53 3.77
N ILE A 99 -7.17 1.46 2.83
CA ILE A 99 -6.05 2.38 2.68
C ILE A 99 -6.26 3.21 1.41
N ASP A 100 -6.21 4.53 1.54
CA ASP A 100 -6.17 5.41 0.38
C ASP A 100 -4.76 5.38 -0.21
N PRO A 101 -4.59 4.90 -1.46
CA PRO A 101 -3.28 4.71 -2.03
C PRO A 101 -2.70 5.95 -2.72
N TYR A 102 -3.49 7.02 -2.94
CA TYR A 102 -3.00 8.07 -3.82
C TYR A 102 -3.75 9.39 -3.70
N VAL A 103 -2.98 10.44 -3.43
CA VAL A 103 -3.41 11.84 -3.58
C VAL A 103 -2.46 12.53 -4.58
N PRO A 104 -2.99 13.22 -5.62
CA PRO A 104 -2.18 13.78 -6.69
C PRO A 104 -1.12 14.78 -6.20
N PRO A 105 0.04 14.90 -6.89
CA PRO A 105 1.12 15.82 -6.52
C PRO A 105 0.67 17.27 -6.31
N ALA A 106 -0.34 17.74 -7.05
CA ALA A 106 -0.86 19.09 -6.92
C ALA A 106 -1.48 19.41 -5.54
N ARG A 107 -1.83 18.39 -4.75
CA ARG A 107 -2.42 18.54 -3.41
C ARG A 107 -1.37 18.71 -2.30
N TRP A 108 -0.09 18.56 -2.61
CA TRP A 108 0.98 18.59 -1.61
C TRP A 108 1.78 19.88 -1.59
N GLY A 109 1.44 20.85 -2.47
CA GLY A 109 2.21 22.09 -2.65
C GLY A 109 1.95 23.17 -1.60
N ASP A 110 0.83 23.12 -0.84
CA ASP A 110 0.44 24.12 0.13
C ASP A 110 -0.33 23.51 1.31
N LEU A 111 -0.31 24.25 2.45
CA LEU A 111 -0.92 23.78 3.69
C LEU A 111 -2.44 23.58 3.56
N ALA A 112 -3.15 24.47 2.87
CA ALA A 112 -4.62 24.38 2.76
C ALA A 112 -5.06 23.13 2.01
N SER A 113 -4.33 22.74 0.96
CA SER A 113 -4.56 21.50 0.22
C SER A 113 -4.29 20.26 1.09
N VAL A 114 -3.21 20.27 1.87
CA VAL A 114 -2.88 19.18 2.80
C VAL A 114 -3.91 19.07 3.93
N GLU A 115 -4.34 20.19 4.51
CA GLU A 115 -5.42 20.22 5.51
C GLU A 115 -6.74 19.68 4.95
N HIS A 116 -7.07 20.03 3.70
CA HIS A 116 -8.26 19.51 3.04
C HIS A 116 -8.20 18.00 2.89
N SER A 117 -7.10 17.45 2.38
CA SER A 117 -6.91 16.00 2.22
C SER A 117 -6.99 15.25 3.56
N ALA A 118 -6.36 15.79 4.61
CA ALA A 118 -6.43 15.21 5.95
C ALA A 118 -7.85 15.22 6.51
N LYS A 119 -8.57 16.32 6.33
CA LYS A 119 -9.98 16.43 6.77
C LYS A 119 -10.86 15.39 6.09
N VAL A 120 -10.75 15.22 4.76
CA VAL A 120 -11.55 14.24 4.01
C VAL A 120 -11.25 12.83 4.49
N LEU A 121 -9.98 12.49 4.71
CA LEU A 121 -9.61 11.16 5.18
C LEU A 121 -10.08 10.90 6.63
N ASN A 122 -10.05 11.91 7.51
CA ASN A 122 -10.61 11.82 8.87
C ASN A 122 -12.13 11.60 8.84
N GLU A 123 -12.85 12.28 7.94
CA GLU A 123 -14.29 12.07 7.74
C GLU A 123 -14.57 10.65 7.22
N ALA A 124 -13.76 10.14 6.28
CA ALA A 124 -13.84 8.77 5.81
C ALA A 124 -13.57 7.76 6.93
N ALA A 125 -12.60 8.03 7.82
CA ALA A 125 -12.30 7.17 8.96
C ALA A 125 -13.44 7.10 9.97
N ALA A 126 -14.09 8.24 10.27
CA ALA A 126 -15.27 8.28 11.13
C ALA A 126 -16.41 7.41 10.53
N LYS A 127 -16.62 7.50 9.24
CA LYS A 127 -17.62 6.68 8.53
C LYS A 127 -17.25 5.21 8.48
N ALA A 128 -15.99 4.86 8.22
CA ALA A 128 -15.52 3.46 8.21
C ALA A 128 -15.72 2.78 9.57
N ALA A 129 -15.61 3.52 10.67
CA ALA A 129 -15.84 3.00 12.01
C ALA A 129 -17.24 2.46 12.22
N GLU A 130 -18.27 2.99 11.53
CA GLU A 130 -19.65 2.49 11.55
C GLU A 130 -19.75 1.07 10.95
N TYR A 131 -18.82 0.71 10.07
CA TYR A 131 -18.68 -0.63 9.46
C TYR A 131 -17.76 -1.55 10.27
N GLY A 132 -17.11 -1.04 11.32
CA GLY A 132 -16.09 -1.75 12.11
C GLY A 132 -14.73 -1.81 11.40
N LEU A 133 -14.47 -0.87 10.49
CA LEU A 133 -13.24 -0.79 9.70
C LEU A 133 -12.35 0.36 10.19
N ARG A 134 -11.06 0.27 9.88
CA ARG A 134 -10.11 1.39 9.97
C ARG A 134 -9.84 1.95 8.59
N VAL A 135 -9.30 3.15 8.55
CA VAL A 135 -8.79 3.80 7.36
C VAL A 135 -7.29 4.06 7.51
N GLY A 136 -6.57 4.00 6.42
CA GLY A 136 -5.15 4.31 6.35
C GLY A 136 -4.80 5.15 5.13
N TYR A 137 -3.52 5.53 5.06
CA TYR A 137 -2.93 6.24 3.93
C TYR A 137 -1.61 5.60 3.51
N HIS A 138 -1.41 5.47 2.19
CA HIS A 138 -0.20 4.99 1.55
C HIS A 138 0.46 6.14 0.76
N ASN A 139 1.78 6.25 0.86
CA ASN A 139 2.56 7.32 0.24
C ASN A 139 3.21 6.93 -1.08
N HIS A 140 3.52 7.97 -1.86
CA HIS A 140 4.49 7.93 -2.94
C HIS A 140 5.69 8.86 -2.63
N ASP A 141 6.45 9.26 -3.64
CA ASP A 141 7.63 10.13 -3.51
C ASP A 141 7.27 11.61 -3.34
N HIS A 142 6.18 12.02 -3.97
CA HIS A 142 5.84 13.45 -4.09
C HIS A 142 5.38 14.08 -2.78
N GLU A 143 4.87 13.32 -1.83
CA GLU A 143 4.54 13.77 -0.47
C GLU A 143 5.78 14.17 0.33
N PHE A 144 6.93 13.60 -0.01
CA PHE A 144 8.21 13.88 0.66
C PHE A 144 9.03 14.95 -0.06
N THR A 145 8.88 15.09 -1.38
CA THR A 145 9.58 16.13 -2.15
C THR A 145 8.96 17.51 -1.95
N SER A 146 7.71 17.59 -1.51
CA SER A 146 7.02 18.83 -1.11
C SER A 146 7.26 19.14 0.37
N THR A 147 7.45 20.42 0.70
CA THR A 147 7.66 20.86 2.09
C THR A 147 6.72 22.01 2.47
N ILE A 148 6.25 21.97 3.70
CA ILE A 148 5.41 23.02 4.31
C ILE A 148 6.14 23.51 5.58
N ASN A 149 6.55 24.77 5.58
CA ASN A 149 7.29 25.39 6.67
C ASN A 149 8.55 24.57 7.11
N GLY A 150 9.24 23.93 6.15
CA GLY A 150 10.45 23.16 6.39
C GLY A 150 10.25 21.71 6.86
N THR A 151 8.98 21.26 6.96
CA THR A 151 8.62 19.85 7.23
C THR A 151 8.09 19.23 5.94
N THR A 152 8.31 17.94 5.70
CA THR A 152 7.72 17.26 4.54
C THR A 152 6.19 17.36 4.58
N ALA A 153 5.57 17.51 3.42
CA ALA A 153 4.11 17.58 3.35
C ALA A 153 3.47 16.29 3.90
N TYR A 154 4.12 15.15 3.73
CA TYR A 154 3.70 13.88 4.33
C TYR A 154 3.63 13.94 5.87
N GLU A 155 4.69 14.44 6.55
CA GLU A 155 4.71 14.50 8.01
C GLU A 155 3.72 15.55 8.55
N VAL A 156 3.50 16.65 7.82
CA VAL A 156 2.42 17.62 8.13
C VAL A 156 1.07 16.95 8.02
N PHE A 157 0.80 16.25 6.92
CA PHE A 157 -0.44 15.49 6.71
C PHE A 157 -0.65 14.45 7.82
N ALA A 158 0.35 13.62 8.09
CA ALA A 158 0.28 12.61 9.15
C ALA A 158 -0.03 13.23 10.53
N GLY A 159 0.49 14.44 10.80
CA GLY A 159 0.20 15.18 12.03
C GLY A 159 -1.23 15.72 12.12
N LEU A 160 -1.91 15.90 10.99
CA LEU A 160 -3.30 16.39 10.90
C LEU A 160 -4.35 15.26 10.91
N LEU A 161 -3.92 14.02 10.71
CA LEU A 161 -4.80 12.86 10.73
C LEU A 161 -5.20 12.50 12.17
N ASP A 162 -6.45 12.07 12.33
CA ASP A 162 -6.93 11.52 13.59
C ASP A 162 -6.08 10.31 14.02
N PRO A 163 -5.90 10.08 15.33
CA PRO A 163 -5.11 8.95 15.84
C PRO A 163 -5.63 7.56 15.40
N SER A 164 -6.88 7.46 14.99
CA SER A 164 -7.49 6.23 14.47
C SER A 164 -7.07 5.91 13.03
N VAL A 165 -6.62 6.90 12.26
CA VAL A 165 -6.11 6.72 10.91
C VAL A 165 -4.69 6.18 10.98
N VAL A 166 -4.48 5.02 10.37
CA VAL A 166 -3.19 4.33 10.34
C VAL A 166 -2.39 4.69 9.09
N LEU A 167 -1.13 4.31 9.08
CA LEU A 167 -0.25 4.53 7.95
C LEU A 167 0.24 3.20 7.38
N GLU A 168 0.29 3.13 6.09
CA GLU A 168 1.04 2.15 5.32
C GLU A 168 2.19 2.87 4.64
N LEU A 169 3.43 2.57 5.03
CA LEU A 169 4.58 3.26 4.48
C LEU A 169 5.16 2.46 3.31
N ASP A 170 5.15 3.06 2.12
CA ASP A 170 5.93 2.54 1.01
C ASP A 170 7.40 2.91 1.18
N LEU A 171 8.23 1.88 1.39
CA LEU A 171 9.65 2.04 1.66
C LEU A 171 10.44 2.50 0.45
N TYR A 172 10.06 2.05 -0.75
CA TYR A 172 10.68 2.44 -2.01
C TYR A 172 10.41 3.92 -2.31
N TRP A 173 9.14 4.32 -2.29
CA TRP A 173 8.75 5.69 -2.59
C TRP A 173 9.20 6.68 -1.52
N ALA A 174 9.23 6.29 -0.25
CA ALA A 174 9.82 7.12 0.80
C ALA A 174 11.33 7.34 0.55
N THR A 175 12.06 6.29 0.16
CA THR A 175 13.50 6.39 -0.17
C THR A 175 13.72 7.23 -1.42
N ALA A 176 12.92 7.03 -2.48
CA ALA A 176 12.95 7.83 -3.71
C ALA A 176 12.62 9.32 -3.44
N GLY A 177 11.72 9.59 -2.50
CA GLY A 177 11.40 10.93 -1.99
C GLY A 177 12.47 11.53 -1.06
N GLY A 178 13.65 10.87 -0.93
CA GLY A 178 14.80 11.37 -0.18
C GLY A 178 14.75 11.12 1.33
N GLN A 179 13.89 10.22 1.81
CA GLN A 179 13.80 9.91 3.22
C GLN A 179 14.76 8.78 3.64
N ASP A 180 15.28 8.88 4.84
CA ASP A 180 15.82 7.76 5.60
C ASP A 180 14.61 6.95 6.12
N ALA A 181 14.19 5.91 5.39
CA ALA A 181 13.00 5.13 5.71
C ALA A 181 13.04 4.50 7.12
N PRO A 182 14.15 3.92 7.60
CA PRO A 182 14.27 3.49 9.00
C PRO A 182 14.04 4.60 10.01
N ALA A 183 14.60 5.80 9.78
CA ALA A 183 14.41 6.94 10.68
C ALA A 183 12.98 7.48 10.63
N LEU A 184 12.37 7.50 9.45
CA LEU A 184 10.97 7.90 9.26
C LEU A 184 10.02 6.96 10.02
N LEU A 185 10.21 5.63 9.91
CA LEU A 185 9.44 4.64 10.67
C LEU A 185 9.51 4.87 12.18
N ARG A 186 10.71 5.17 12.71
CA ARG A 186 10.85 5.50 14.13
C ARG A 186 10.09 6.76 14.54
N ARG A 187 10.05 7.80 13.67
CA ARG A 187 9.30 9.04 13.94
C ARG A 187 7.79 8.83 13.86
N LEU A 188 7.32 8.06 12.90
CA LEU A 188 5.88 7.76 12.73
C LEU A 188 5.35 6.80 13.79
N GLY A 189 6.25 5.96 14.36
CA GLY A 189 5.96 5.07 15.48
C GLY A 189 4.84 4.07 15.19
N ASP A 190 3.99 3.85 16.18
CA ASP A 190 2.94 2.82 16.15
C ASP A 190 1.80 3.08 15.15
N ARG A 191 1.81 4.25 14.51
CA ARG A 191 0.84 4.55 13.45
C ARG A 191 1.08 3.75 12.17
N VAL A 192 2.32 3.31 11.92
CA VAL A 192 2.64 2.48 10.74
C VAL A 192 2.30 1.04 11.05
N VAL A 193 1.24 0.53 10.42
CA VAL A 193 0.74 -0.83 10.61
C VAL A 193 1.08 -1.77 9.46
N ALA A 194 1.42 -1.21 8.31
CA ALA A 194 1.86 -1.96 7.15
C ALA A 194 3.00 -1.22 6.44
N VAL A 195 3.81 -1.96 5.69
CA VAL A 195 4.82 -1.40 4.80
C VAL A 195 4.73 -2.06 3.44
N HIS A 196 4.83 -1.26 2.37
CA HIS A 196 5.06 -1.80 1.05
C HIS A 196 6.54 -2.07 0.84
N VAL A 197 6.80 -3.30 0.42
CA VAL A 197 8.13 -3.85 0.18
C VAL A 197 8.33 -3.91 -1.33
N LYS A 198 8.86 -2.81 -1.86
CA LYS A 198 9.32 -2.65 -3.23
C LYS A 198 10.82 -2.44 -3.22
N ASP A 199 11.52 -2.82 -4.27
CA ASP A 199 12.95 -2.63 -4.40
C ASP A 199 13.36 -2.26 -5.83
N GLY A 200 14.49 -1.64 -5.95
CA GLY A 200 15.07 -1.22 -7.21
C GLY A 200 16.27 -0.31 -7.01
N PRO A 201 16.97 0.06 -8.09
CA PRO A 201 18.08 1.00 -8.00
C PRO A 201 17.56 2.37 -7.55
N MET A 202 18.27 3.00 -6.59
CA MET A 202 18.01 4.37 -6.17
C MET A 202 18.90 5.34 -6.93
N ARG A 203 18.30 6.18 -7.78
CA ARG A 203 18.98 7.20 -8.56
C ARG A 203 18.17 8.50 -8.63
N PRO A 204 18.80 9.65 -8.89
CA PRO A 204 18.07 10.90 -9.05
C PRO A 204 17.01 10.82 -10.15
N GLY A 205 15.83 11.40 -9.88
CA GLY A 205 14.74 11.51 -10.86
C GLY A 205 13.77 10.32 -10.88
N ILE A 206 13.91 9.37 -9.96
CA ILE A 206 12.85 8.36 -9.74
C ILE A 206 11.63 9.06 -9.16
N THR A 207 10.47 8.83 -9.78
CA THR A 207 9.20 9.41 -9.32
C THR A 207 8.03 8.53 -9.76
N ALA A 208 6.97 8.51 -8.96
CA ALA A 208 5.73 7.80 -9.27
C ALA A 208 5.01 8.38 -10.51
N ALA A 209 5.29 9.63 -10.89
CA ALA A 209 4.78 10.22 -12.13
C ALA A 209 5.36 9.55 -13.39
N HIS A 210 6.52 8.90 -13.28
CA HIS A 210 7.18 8.15 -14.34
C HIS A 210 7.72 6.85 -13.77
N LEU A 211 6.84 5.86 -13.64
CA LEU A 211 7.15 4.56 -13.03
C LEU A 211 8.41 3.95 -13.65
N PRO A 212 9.44 3.64 -12.84
CA PRO A 212 10.64 2.98 -13.31
C PRO A 212 10.31 1.56 -13.79
N ASP A 213 10.98 1.11 -14.84
CA ASP A 213 10.83 -0.24 -15.40
C ASP A 213 11.93 -1.22 -14.95
N ASP A 214 12.73 -0.78 -13.99
CA ASP A 214 13.88 -1.51 -13.45
C ASP A 214 13.70 -1.86 -11.95
N GLN A 215 12.46 -1.89 -11.46
CA GLN A 215 12.19 -2.52 -10.16
C GLN A 215 12.65 -3.97 -10.17
N VAL A 216 13.16 -4.43 -9.03
CA VAL A 216 13.71 -5.77 -8.85
C VAL A 216 13.06 -6.47 -7.65
N PRO A 217 13.16 -7.81 -7.54
CA PRO A 217 12.71 -8.50 -6.33
C PRO A 217 13.36 -7.95 -5.07
N ALA A 218 12.61 -7.93 -3.98
CA ALA A 218 13.05 -7.43 -2.68
C ALA A 218 14.41 -8.02 -2.26
N GLY A 219 15.28 -7.17 -1.72
CA GLY A 219 16.65 -7.51 -1.33
C GLY A 219 17.67 -7.50 -2.47
N ARG A 220 17.27 -7.13 -3.68
CA ARG A 220 18.18 -7.03 -4.85
C ARG A 220 18.43 -5.60 -5.32
N GLY A 221 17.80 -4.62 -4.71
CA GLY A 221 17.97 -3.20 -5.01
C GLY A 221 18.69 -2.45 -3.89
N ASP A 222 18.44 -1.16 -3.84
CA ASP A 222 19.13 -0.23 -2.94
C ASP A 222 18.26 0.23 -1.75
N VAL A 223 17.01 -0.22 -1.65
CA VAL A 223 16.11 0.18 -0.55
C VAL A 223 16.53 -0.51 0.75
N PRO A 224 16.67 0.20 1.88
CA PRO A 224 17.09 -0.40 3.15
C PRO A 224 15.95 -1.18 3.82
N LEU A 225 15.45 -2.24 3.14
CA LEU A 225 14.26 -2.98 3.53
C LEU A 225 14.39 -3.65 4.90
N VAL A 226 15.50 -4.33 5.16
CA VAL A 226 15.73 -5.07 6.42
C VAL A 226 15.79 -4.12 7.60
N GLU A 227 16.55 -3.03 7.47
CA GLU A 227 16.71 -2.00 8.51
C GLU A 227 15.38 -1.28 8.75
N SER A 228 14.60 -1.04 7.70
CA SER A 228 13.28 -0.42 7.78
C SER A 228 12.30 -1.30 8.54
N ILE A 229 12.17 -2.56 8.15
CA ILE A 229 11.24 -3.50 8.83
C ILE A 229 11.61 -3.63 10.32
N LYS A 230 12.91 -3.70 10.65
CA LYS A 230 13.38 -3.76 12.04
C LYS A 230 13.18 -2.46 12.82
N ALA A 231 13.09 -1.32 12.15
CA ALA A 231 12.86 -0.02 12.77
C ALA A 231 11.38 0.23 13.14
N GLY A 232 10.45 -0.46 12.50
CA GLY A 232 9.02 -0.31 12.77
C GLY A 232 8.61 -1.00 14.08
N SER A 233 7.83 -0.29 14.89
CA SER A 233 7.39 -0.77 16.22
C SER A 233 6.09 -1.59 16.18
N ASN A 234 5.24 -1.37 15.15
CA ASN A 234 3.87 -1.91 15.09
C ASN A 234 3.48 -2.44 13.71
N ILE A 235 4.47 -2.81 12.88
CA ILE A 235 4.20 -3.35 11.53
C ILE A 235 3.53 -4.72 11.68
N SER A 236 2.30 -4.82 11.21
CA SER A 236 1.53 -6.05 11.17
C SER A 236 1.67 -6.78 9.83
N TYR A 237 1.89 -6.02 8.74
CA TYR A 237 1.98 -6.57 7.38
C TYR A 237 3.18 -5.99 6.62
N ALA A 238 3.93 -6.88 5.97
CA ALA A 238 4.94 -6.55 4.96
C ALA A 238 4.37 -6.98 3.61
N VAL A 239 4.01 -6.00 2.79
CA VAL A 239 3.25 -6.18 1.55
C VAL A 239 4.19 -6.10 0.37
N VAL A 240 4.40 -7.21 -0.33
CA VAL A 240 5.17 -7.22 -1.59
C VAL A 240 4.41 -6.47 -2.66
N GLU A 241 5.07 -5.54 -3.36
CA GLU A 241 4.47 -4.86 -4.50
C GLU A 241 5.50 -4.54 -5.58
N PHE A 242 5.01 -4.56 -6.82
CA PHE A 242 5.67 -4.01 -7.99
C PHE A 242 4.70 -3.06 -8.69
N ASP A 243 5.15 -1.83 -8.97
CA ASP A 243 4.40 -0.92 -9.84
C ASP A 243 4.60 -1.32 -11.30
N LYS A 244 5.84 -1.73 -11.63
CA LYS A 244 6.23 -2.21 -12.96
C LYS A 244 7.42 -3.16 -12.82
N TYR A 245 7.34 -4.28 -13.51
CA TYR A 245 8.42 -5.28 -13.51
C TYR A 245 8.65 -5.81 -14.93
N ALA A 246 9.90 -5.85 -15.37
CA ALA A 246 10.26 -6.29 -16.72
C ALA A 246 10.34 -7.83 -16.87
N GLY A 247 10.41 -8.57 -15.76
CA GLY A 247 10.47 -10.03 -15.74
C GLY A 247 9.09 -10.68 -15.61
N ASP A 248 9.08 -11.98 -15.32
CA ASP A 248 7.86 -12.68 -14.92
C ASP A 248 7.43 -12.21 -13.53
N ILE A 249 6.22 -11.63 -13.46
CA ILE A 249 5.73 -11.02 -12.22
C ILE A 249 5.59 -12.04 -11.07
N PHE A 250 5.20 -13.27 -11.37
CA PHE A 250 5.05 -14.29 -10.35
C PHE A 250 6.39 -14.79 -9.83
N GLU A 251 7.43 -14.87 -10.69
CA GLU A 251 8.80 -15.14 -10.26
C GLU A 251 9.33 -14.01 -9.37
N GLY A 252 9.12 -12.74 -9.77
CA GLY A 252 9.50 -11.57 -8.97
C GLY A 252 8.83 -11.55 -7.58
N ILE A 253 7.54 -11.85 -7.53
CA ILE A 253 6.76 -11.96 -6.29
C ILE A 253 7.27 -13.15 -5.43
N ALA A 254 7.56 -14.31 -6.02
CA ALA A 254 8.07 -15.48 -5.31
C ALA A 254 9.46 -15.24 -4.69
N ASP A 255 10.35 -14.56 -5.42
CA ASP A 255 11.67 -14.16 -4.92
C ASP A 255 11.53 -13.18 -3.74
N SER A 256 10.64 -12.19 -3.86
CA SER A 256 10.35 -11.21 -2.80
C SER A 256 9.72 -11.87 -1.57
N TYR A 257 8.83 -12.84 -1.76
CA TYR A 257 8.27 -13.65 -0.68
C TYR A 257 9.36 -14.40 0.08
N THR A 258 10.27 -15.04 -0.66
CA THR A 258 11.39 -15.80 -0.08
C THR A 258 12.31 -14.90 0.74
N PHE A 259 12.67 -13.74 0.20
CA PHE A 259 13.46 -12.73 0.92
C PHE A 259 12.80 -12.32 2.25
N LEU A 260 11.50 -11.99 2.22
CA LEU A 260 10.77 -11.63 3.44
C LEU A 260 10.65 -12.79 4.43
N ALA A 261 10.35 -14.00 3.93
CA ALA A 261 10.25 -15.17 4.79
C ALA A 261 11.55 -15.47 5.53
N ASP A 262 12.70 -15.22 4.91
CA ASP A 262 14.01 -15.39 5.55
C ASP A 262 14.35 -14.21 6.48
N THR A 263 14.05 -12.99 6.08
CA THR A 263 14.27 -11.78 6.90
C THR A 263 13.46 -11.81 8.20
N LEU A 264 12.23 -12.31 8.16
CA LEU A 264 11.31 -12.31 9.31
C LEU A 264 11.50 -13.50 10.27
N LYS A 265 12.35 -14.47 9.93
CA LYS A 265 12.73 -15.58 10.84
C LYS A 265 13.86 -15.21 11.80
N GLY A 266 14.64 -14.21 11.48
CA GLY A 266 15.83 -13.75 12.23
C GLY A 266 15.57 -12.53 13.05
#